data_85014a70e3a700632026f526d213f8e0
#
_entry.id   85014a70e3a700632026f526d213f8e0
#
_cell.length_a   1.000
_cell.length_b   1.000
_cell.length_c   1.000
_cell.angle_alpha   90.00
_cell.angle_beta   90.00
_cell.angle_gamma   90.00
#
_symmetry.space_group_name_H-M   'P 1'
#
loop_
_entity.id
_entity.type
_entity.pdbx_description
1 polymer ?
#
loop_
_entity_poly.entity_id
_entity_poly.type
_entity_poly.pdbx_seq_one_letter_code
_entity_poly.pdbx_strand_id
1 'polypeptide(L)'
;MSKDDNDEPHNGATASARPPRKLPASFASGPPKPKVRKLPRFGGEDSATHAMPDLVLQQPAICSWHAEEVDLHCDGLLRRHVEGTLGPLGFDVEWPVTFRQGQAPLPVATVQLAADGDVFVFQVSPARGGLPPRLRALLEEPTLPKVRAPTNGTTPRR
;
A
#
# COMPACT_ATOMS: atom_id res chain seq x y z
N MET A 1 -47.57 22.16 -46.25
CA MET A 1 -48.80 21.44 -45.87
C MET A 1 -48.34 20.05 -45.50
N SER A 2 -48.47 19.74 -44.31
CA SER A 2 -48.99 18.70 -43.45
C SER A 2 -48.24 18.67 -42.16
N LYS A 3 -48.96 19.04 -41.13
CA LYS A 3 -48.70 18.82 -39.71
C LYS A 3 -48.90 17.31 -39.44
N ASP A 4 -48.06 16.73 -38.58
CA ASP A 4 -48.49 15.62 -37.73
C ASP A 4 -47.89 15.86 -36.35
N ASP A 5 -48.75 16.36 -35.48
CA ASP A 5 -48.58 16.42 -34.05
C ASP A 5 -48.72 15.00 -33.51
N ASN A 6 -47.72 14.48 -32.80
CA ASN A 6 -47.84 13.23 -32.04
C ASN A 6 -47.53 13.55 -30.57
N ASP A 7 -48.62 13.93 -29.86
CA ASP A 7 -48.72 14.04 -28.42
C ASP A 7 -48.73 12.62 -27.81
N GLU A 8 -47.67 12.22 -27.12
CA GLU A 8 -47.71 11.04 -26.25
C GLU A 8 -47.88 11.47 -24.79
N PRO A 9 -48.82 10.88 -24.07
CA PRO A 9 -49.05 11.23 -22.67
C PRO A 9 -48.00 10.59 -21.74
N HIS A 10 -47.32 11.44 -20.97
CA HIS A 10 -46.48 11.05 -19.85
C HIS A 10 -47.28 10.27 -18.79
N ASN A 11 -47.01 8.98 -18.73
CA ASN A 11 -47.53 8.09 -17.69
C ASN A 11 -46.69 8.30 -16.42
N GLY A 12 -47.24 9.08 -15.49
CA GLY A 12 -46.70 9.32 -14.16
C GLY A 12 -46.71 8.04 -13.32
N ALA A 13 -45.54 7.38 -13.24
CA ALA A 13 -45.35 6.30 -12.28
C ALA A 13 -45.16 6.90 -10.88
N THR A 14 -46.22 6.86 -10.09
CA THR A 14 -46.20 7.15 -8.65
C THR A 14 -45.28 6.12 -7.96
N ALA A 15 -44.11 6.58 -7.54
CA ALA A 15 -43.21 5.79 -6.72
C ALA A 15 -43.88 5.47 -5.38
N SER A 16 -44.32 4.24 -5.23
CA SER A 16 -44.82 3.69 -3.96
C SER A 16 -43.64 3.68 -2.95
N ALA A 17 -43.70 4.59 -2.00
CA ALA A 17 -42.75 4.65 -0.90
C ALA A 17 -42.86 3.38 -0.05
N ARG A 18 -41.86 2.51 -0.12
CA ARG A 18 -41.74 1.35 0.76
C ARG A 18 -41.69 1.81 2.22
N PRO A 19 -42.47 1.22 3.12
CA PRO A 19 -42.38 1.56 4.53
C PRO A 19 -40.98 1.23 5.07
N PRO A 20 -40.45 2.03 6.03
CA PRO A 20 -39.15 1.79 6.61
C PRO A 20 -39.11 0.41 7.29
N ARG A 21 -38.14 -0.42 6.91
CA ARG A 21 -37.93 -1.73 7.53
C ARG A 21 -37.53 -1.54 8.98
N LYS A 22 -38.31 -2.05 9.91
CA LYS A 22 -37.93 -2.12 11.32
C LYS A 22 -36.71 -3.03 11.47
N LEU A 23 -35.64 -2.50 11.99
CA LEU A 23 -34.43 -3.28 12.31
C LEU A 23 -34.76 -4.30 13.41
N PRO A 24 -34.20 -5.53 13.36
CA PRO A 24 -34.36 -6.51 14.42
C PRO A 24 -33.89 -5.94 15.77
N ALA A 25 -34.56 -6.30 16.86
CA ALA A 25 -34.25 -5.81 18.22
C ALA A 25 -32.80 -6.09 18.66
N SER A 26 -32.13 -7.05 18.04
CA SER A 26 -30.70 -7.37 18.27
C SER A 26 -29.75 -6.24 17.89
N PHE A 27 -30.16 -5.26 17.10
CA PHE A 27 -29.36 -4.07 16.79
C PHE A 27 -29.58 -2.90 17.75
N ALA A 28 -30.54 -3.00 18.65
CA ALA A 28 -30.83 -1.97 19.65
C ALA A 28 -29.88 -2.01 20.86
N SER A 29 -29.23 -3.13 21.13
CA SER A 29 -28.14 -3.23 22.10
C SER A 29 -26.86 -2.86 21.38
N GLY A 30 -26.25 -1.74 21.74
CA GLY A 30 -24.96 -1.29 21.18
C GLY A 30 -23.92 -2.41 21.19
N PRO A 31 -22.90 -2.31 20.33
CA PRO A 31 -21.89 -3.36 20.19
C PRO A 31 -21.30 -3.69 21.55
N PRO A 32 -21.13 -4.97 21.89
CA PRO A 32 -20.50 -5.37 23.15
C PRO A 32 -19.16 -4.67 23.25
N LYS A 33 -18.92 -3.97 24.37
CA LYS A 33 -17.62 -3.30 24.59
C LYS A 33 -16.52 -4.32 24.37
N PRO A 34 -15.51 -4.04 23.52
CA PRO A 34 -14.44 -4.96 23.27
C PRO A 34 -13.78 -5.31 24.59
N LYS A 35 -13.80 -6.59 24.97
CA LYS A 35 -13.02 -7.07 26.10
C LYS A 35 -11.55 -6.86 25.71
N VAL A 36 -10.93 -5.82 26.26
CA VAL A 36 -9.50 -5.59 26.10
C VAL A 36 -8.82 -6.79 26.76
N ARG A 37 -8.40 -7.75 25.95
CA ARG A 37 -7.48 -8.79 26.38
C ARG A 37 -6.20 -8.05 26.79
N LYS A 38 -5.93 -7.99 28.09
CA LYS A 38 -4.60 -7.61 28.57
C LYS A 38 -3.64 -8.62 27.98
N LEU A 39 -2.90 -8.22 26.94
CA LEU A 39 -1.78 -8.99 26.47
C LEU A 39 -0.87 -9.28 27.66
N PRO A 40 -0.34 -10.51 27.80
CA PRO A 40 0.65 -10.77 28.84
C PRO A 40 1.77 -9.76 28.64
N ARG A 41 2.05 -8.98 29.69
CA ARG A 41 3.28 -8.20 29.75
C ARG A 41 4.42 -9.21 29.72
N PHE A 42 5.11 -9.32 28.60
CA PHE A 42 6.43 -9.92 28.55
C PHE A 42 7.37 -8.93 29.29
N GLY A 43 7.28 -8.98 30.63
CA GLY A 43 8.20 -8.28 31.51
C GLY A 43 9.43 -9.16 31.70
N GLY A 44 10.38 -9.04 30.80
CA GLY A 44 11.78 -9.31 31.08
C GLY A 44 12.42 -7.96 31.39
N GLU A 45 12.71 -7.71 32.63
CA GLU A 45 13.37 -6.49 33.12
C GLU A 45 14.87 -6.48 32.81
N ASP A 46 15.35 -6.92 31.66
CA ASP A 46 16.78 -6.84 31.33
C ASP A 46 17.07 -6.66 29.83
N SER A 47 16.12 -6.17 29.06
CA SER A 47 16.43 -5.70 27.72
C SER A 47 16.63 -4.19 27.82
N ALA A 48 17.89 -3.75 28.03
CA ALA A 48 18.29 -2.42 27.63
C ALA A 48 17.96 -2.31 26.14
N THR A 49 16.71 -1.95 25.84
CA THR A 49 16.34 -1.51 24.50
C THR A 49 17.19 -0.28 24.29
N HIS A 50 18.33 -0.46 23.61
CA HIS A 50 18.99 0.66 22.96
C HIS A 50 17.89 1.27 22.09
N ALA A 51 17.25 2.31 22.60
CA ALA A 51 16.35 3.11 21.82
C ALA A 51 17.16 3.57 20.61
N MET A 52 16.92 2.94 19.46
CA MET A 52 17.52 3.44 18.24
C MET A 52 17.04 4.88 18.07
N PRO A 53 17.95 5.82 17.81
CA PRO A 53 17.53 7.19 17.57
C PRO A 53 16.51 7.21 16.43
N ASP A 54 15.48 8.04 16.59
CA ASP A 54 14.47 8.23 15.55
C ASP A 54 15.17 8.65 14.25
N LEU A 55 14.84 7.98 13.16
CA LEU A 55 15.30 8.36 11.84
C LEU A 55 14.57 9.65 11.43
N VAL A 56 15.30 10.76 11.45
CA VAL A 56 14.79 12.03 10.96
C VAL A 56 15.12 12.14 9.48
N LEU A 57 14.10 12.10 8.63
CA LEU A 57 14.28 12.37 7.20
C LEU A 57 14.65 13.85 7.02
N GLN A 58 15.79 14.12 6.37
CA GLN A 58 16.24 15.48 6.08
C GLN A 58 15.43 16.12 4.95
N GLN A 59 14.81 15.29 4.10
CA GLN A 59 13.99 15.72 2.99
C GLN A 59 12.67 14.91 2.96
N PRO A 60 11.58 15.48 2.40
CA PRO A 60 10.34 14.74 2.19
C PRO A 60 10.57 13.51 1.30
N ALA A 61 9.83 12.42 1.56
CA ALA A 61 9.85 11.27 0.68
C ALA A 61 9.32 11.63 -0.73
N ILE A 62 10.01 11.13 -1.75
CA ILE A 62 9.60 11.28 -3.15
C ILE A 62 8.56 10.22 -3.46
N CYS A 63 7.32 10.65 -3.68
CA CYS A 63 6.20 9.76 -4.00
C CYS A 63 5.84 9.87 -5.48
N SER A 64 5.84 8.77 -6.22
CA SER A 64 5.40 8.76 -7.61
C SER A 64 4.59 7.50 -7.96
N TRP A 65 3.68 7.67 -8.93
CA TRP A 65 2.89 6.60 -9.54
C TRP A 65 2.95 6.65 -11.08
N HIS A 66 3.70 7.60 -11.65
CA HIS A 66 3.93 7.72 -13.08
C HIS A 66 5.18 6.95 -13.47
N ALA A 67 5.05 6.03 -14.44
CA ALA A 67 6.15 5.14 -14.83
C ALA A 67 7.41 5.92 -15.26
N GLU A 68 7.23 7.03 -15.99
CA GLU A 68 8.30 7.88 -16.48
C GLU A 68 9.08 8.56 -15.33
N GLU A 69 8.38 9.02 -14.30
CA GLU A 69 9.01 9.62 -13.13
C GLU A 69 9.77 8.57 -12.31
N VAL A 70 9.16 7.39 -12.12
CA VAL A 70 9.81 6.27 -11.45
C VAL A 70 11.09 5.87 -12.20
N ASP A 71 11.01 5.73 -13.52
CA ASP A 71 12.16 5.39 -14.36
C ASP A 71 13.25 6.46 -14.30
N LEU A 72 12.90 7.74 -14.28
CA LEU A 72 13.86 8.84 -14.14
C LEU A 72 14.64 8.76 -12.82
N HIS A 73 13.95 8.51 -11.70
CA HIS A 73 14.59 8.36 -10.40
C HIS A 73 15.49 7.12 -10.35
N CYS A 74 15.01 6.00 -10.89
CA CYS A 74 15.78 4.75 -10.94
C CYS A 74 17.00 4.86 -11.85
N ASP A 75 16.93 5.57 -12.98
CA ASP A 75 18.09 5.90 -13.82
C ASP A 75 19.15 6.70 -13.07
N GLY A 76 18.72 7.67 -12.26
CA GLY A 76 19.62 8.44 -11.39
C GLY A 76 20.35 7.53 -10.41
N LEU A 77 19.64 6.61 -9.75
CA LEU A 77 20.24 5.65 -8.82
C LEU A 77 21.19 4.67 -9.52
N LEU A 78 20.80 4.12 -10.67
CA LEU A 78 21.66 3.23 -11.47
C LEU A 78 22.94 3.93 -11.91
N ARG A 79 22.87 5.19 -12.35
CA ARG A 79 24.03 5.99 -12.72
C ARG A 79 24.99 6.17 -11.54
N ARG A 80 24.47 6.57 -10.39
CA ARG A 80 25.26 6.71 -9.15
C ARG A 80 25.92 5.39 -8.74
N HIS A 81 25.22 4.27 -8.96
CA HIS A 81 25.78 2.95 -8.72
C HIS A 81 26.99 2.66 -9.64
N VAL A 82 26.85 2.90 -10.94
CA VAL A 82 27.96 2.74 -11.90
C VAL A 82 29.13 3.67 -11.58
N GLU A 83 28.87 4.88 -11.10
CA GLU A 83 29.88 5.84 -10.68
C GLU A 83 30.52 5.48 -9.31
N GLY A 84 30.04 4.45 -8.63
CA GLY A 84 30.52 4.05 -7.30
C GLY A 84 30.16 5.03 -6.18
N THR A 85 29.19 5.90 -6.39
CA THR A 85 28.76 6.93 -5.46
C THR A 85 27.46 6.58 -4.72
N LEU A 86 26.83 5.43 -5.02
CA LEU A 86 25.63 4.93 -4.36
C LEU A 86 26.01 3.89 -3.29
N GLY A 87 25.56 4.11 -2.07
CA GLY A 87 25.62 3.14 -0.99
C GLY A 87 24.61 1.98 -1.15
N PRO A 88 24.48 1.11 -0.14
CA PRO A 88 23.48 0.06 -0.12
C PRO A 88 22.07 0.62 -0.26
N LEU A 89 21.24 -0.02 -1.07
CA LEU A 89 19.84 0.36 -1.29
C LEU A 89 18.95 -0.31 -0.25
N GLY A 90 18.30 0.49 0.60
CA GLY A 90 17.20 0.02 1.43
C GLY A 90 16.01 -0.32 0.56
N PHE A 91 15.35 -1.46 0.83
CA PHE A 91 14.26 -1.97 0.00
C PHE A 91 13.15 -2.57 0.85
N ASP A 92 11.92 -2.20 0.56
CA ASP A 92 10.72 -2.83 1.11
C ASP A 92 9.56 -2.80 0.10
N VAL A 93 8.57 -3.68 0.29
CA VAL A 93 7.40 -3.78 -0.59
C VAL A 93 6.14 -3.96 0.22
N GLU A 94 5.06 -3.35 -0.28
CA GLU A 94 3.73 -3.49 0.29
C GLU A 94 2.73 -3.99 -0.75
N TRP A 95 1.80 -4.81 -0.30
CA TRP A 95 0.69 -5.32 -1.11
C TRP A 95 -0.64 -5.12 -0.38
N PRO A 96 -1.74 -4.96 -1.11
CA PRO A 96 -3.05 -4.82 -0.49
C PRO A 96 -3.42 -6.06 0.31
N VAL A 97 -3.93 -5.86 1.53
CA VAL A 97 -4.39 -6.95 2.38
C VAL A 97 -5.72 -7.48 1.86
N THR A 98 -5.82 -8.80 1.70
CA THR A 98 -7.08 -9.48 1.40
C THR A 98 -7.70 -10.01 2.68
N PHE A 99 -8.95 -9.63 2.95
CA PHE A 99 -9.68 -10.11 4.13
C PHE A 99 -10.54 -11.35 3.85
N ARG A 100 -10.48 -11.89 2.62
CA ARG A 100 -11.23 -13.08 2.24
C ARG A 100 -10.37 -14.32 2.40
N GLN A 101 -10.82 -15.24 3.23
CA GLN A 101 -10.14 -16.53 3.43
C GLN A 101 -10.06 -17.30 2.10
N GLY A 102 -8.88 -17.88 1.79
CA GLY A 102 -8.65 -18.65 0.57
C GLY A 102 -8.37 -17.82 -0.69
N GLN A 103 -8.35 -16.50 -0.60
CA GLN A 103 -7.97 -15.64 -1.73
C GLN A 103 -6.43 -15.60 -1.85
N ALA A 104 -5.93 -15.73 -3.08
CA ALA A 104 -4.51 -15.57 -3.35
C ALA A 104 -4.02 -14.16 -2.97
N PRO A 105 -2.75 -14.01 -2.53
CA PRO A 105 -2.17 -12.71 -2.28
C PRO A 105 -2.28 -11.80 -3.53
N LEU A 106 -2.62 -10.54 -3.30
CA LEU A 106 -2.60 -9.55 -4.37
C LEU A 106 -1.14 -9.21 -4.76
N PRO A 107 -0.91 -8.78 -6.00
CA PRO A 107 0.41 -8.34 -6.42
C PRO A 107 0.89 -7.13 -5.62
N VAL A 108 2.22 -6.93 -5.59
CA VAL A 108 2.86 -5.75 -4.99
C VAL A 108 2.23 -4.48 -5.55
N ALA A 109 1.87 -3.57 -4.67
CA ALA A 109 1.27 -2.28 -5.01
C ALA A 109 2.22 -1.11 -4.76
N THR A 110 3.15 -1.25 -3.83
CA THR A 110 4.10 -0.21 -3.49
C THR A 110 5.51 -0.80 -3.32
N VAL A 111 6.49 -0.09 -3.88
CA VAL A 111 7.92 -0.34 -3.66
C VAL A 111 8.49 0.86 -2.92
N GLN A 112 9.19 0.61 -1.84
CA GLN A 112 9.88 1.62 -1.06
C GLN A 112 11.38 1.42 -1.21
N LEU A 113 12.09 2.51 -1.51
CA LEU A 113 13.55 2.52 -1.61
C LEU A 113 14.12 3.61 -0.70
N ALA A 114 15.29 3.35 -0.15
CA ALA A 114 16.05 4.32 0.62
C ALA A 114 17.52 4.31 0.17
N ALA A 115 18.06 5.46 -0.17
CA ALA A 115 19.43 5.60 -0.67
C ALA A 115 20.01 6.94 -0.21
N ASP A 116 21.12 6.90 0.54
CA ASP A 116 21.92 8.06 0.94
C ASP A 116 21.11 9.26 1.52
N GLY A 117 20.06 8.93 2.30
CA GLY A 117 19.17 9.93 2.92
C GLY A 117 17.91 10.26 2.12
N ASP A 118 17.82 9.86 0.87
CA ASP A 118 16.60 9.96 0.07
C ASP A 118 15.68 8.76 0.29
N VAL A 119 14.38 9.01 0.30
CA VAL A 119 13.35 7.96 0.39
C VAL A 119 12.40 8.09 -0.80
N PHE A 120 12.16 6.98 -1.46
CA PHE A 120 11.26 6.88 -2.61
C PHE A 120 10.11 5.93 -2.29
N VAL A 121 8.89 6.31 -2.67
CA VAL A 121 7.67 5.50 -2.52
C VAL A 121 6.98 5.43 -3.88
N PHE A 122 7.09 4.29 -4.55
CA PHE A 122 6.57 4.08 -5.89
C PHE A 122 5.34 3.19 -5.89
N GLN A 123 4.23 3.66 -6.45
CA GLN A 123 3.03 2.85 -6.64
C GLN A 123 3.11 2.10 -7.98
N VAL A 124 3.18 0.77 -7.91
CA VAL A 124 3.50 -0.13 -9.04
C VAL A 124 2.40 -1.17 -9.31
N SER A 125 1.16 -0.84 -9.12
CA SER A 125 0.08 -1.82 -9.31
C SER A 125 -0.06 -2.25 -10.79
N PRO A 126 -0.54 -3.49 -11.07
CA PRO A 126 -0.83 -3.93 -12.44
C PRO A 126 -1.76 -3.00 -13.21
N ALA A 127 -2.72 -2.38 -12.53
CA ALA A 127 -3.63 -1.39 -13.11
C ALA A 127 -2.92 -0.12 -13.62
N ARG A 128 -1.66 0.10 -13.21
CA ARG A 128 -0.81 1.22 -13.61
C ARG A 128 0.32 0.80 -14.56
N GLY A 129 0.20 -0.35 -15.22
CA GLY A 129 1.24 -0.87 -16.11
C GLY A 129 2.28 -1.79 -15.44
N GLY A 130 2.15 -2.03 -14.14
CA GLY A 130 3.05 -2.94 -13.40
C GLY A 130 4.36 -2.29 -12.98
N LEU A 131 5.44 -3.06 -13.02
CA LEU A 131 6.77 -2.62 -12.58
C LEU A 131 7.49 -1.87 -13.73
N PRO A 132 7.81 -0.58 -13.56
CA PRO A 132 8.54 0.19 -14.57
C PRO A 132 9.88 -0.45 -14.94
N PRO A 133 10.34 -0.35 -16.20
CA PRO A 133 11.53 -1.06 -16.68
C PRO A 133 12.81 -0.70 -15.92
N ARG A 134 13.01 0.58 -15.58
CA ARG A 134 14.21 1.02 -14.85
C ARG A 134 14.19 0.62 -13.38
N LEU A 135 13.00 0.61 -12.77
CA LEU A 135 12.85 0.07 -11.41
C LEU A 135 13.17 -1.42 -11.39
N ARG A 136 12.70 -2.17 -12.40
CA ARG A 136 13.07 -3.58 -12.55
C ARG A 136 14.58 -3.76 -12.68
N ALA A 137 15.23 -3.02 -13.57
CA ALA A 137 16.69 -3.08 -13.77
C ALA A 137 17.45 -2.78 -12.47
N LEU A 138 17.01 -1.76 -11.71
CA LEU A 138 17.61 -1.41 -10.42
C LEU A 138 17.49 -2.54 -9.38
N LEU A 139 16.33 -3.19 -9.34
CA LEU A 139 16.08 -4.29 -8.39
C LEU A 139 16.83 -5.57 -8.78
N GLU A 140 17.01 -5.82 -10.08
CA GLU A 140 17.70 -6.99 -10.62
C GLU A 140 19.22 -6.78 -10.72
N GLU A 141 19.75 -5.56 -10.49
CA GLU A 141 21.19 -5.29 -10.54
C GLU A 141 21.94 -6.09 -9.45
N PRO A 142 22.76 -7.09 -9.83
CA PRO A 142 23.35 -8.03 -8.89
C PRO A 142 24.48 -7.42 -8.04
N THR A 143 25.13 -6.38 -8.55
CA THR A 143 26.27 -5.73 -7.87
C THR A 143 25.84 -4.64 -6.89
N LEU A 144 24.57 -4.21 -6.93
CA LEU A 144 24.00 -3.25 -6.00
C LEU A 144 23.48 -3.97 -4.74
N PRO A 145 24.12 -3.76 -3.57
CA PRO A 145 23.65 -4.36 -2.33
C PRO A 145 22.27 -3.85 -1.96
N LYS A 146 21.33 -4.77 -1.69
CA LYS A 146 19.99 -4.44 -1.23
C LYS A 146 19.80 -4.90 0.21
N VAL A 147 19.35 -3.98 1.07
CA VAL A 147 19.12 -4.25 2.49
C VAL A 147 17.61 -4.20 2.74
N ARG A 148 17.09 -5.28 3.31
CA ARG A 148 15.70 -5.37 3.74
C ARG A 148 15.63 -5.30 5.26
N ALA A 149 14.66 -4.56 5.80
CA ALA A 149 14.37 -4.62 7.22
C ALA A 149 14.00 -6.07 7.62
N PRO A 150 14.50 -6.58 8.77
CA PRO A 150 14.08 -7.87 9.25
C PRO A 150 12.57 -7.84 9.49
N THR A 151 11.83 -8.73 8.81
CA THR A 151 10.41 -8.92 9.09
C THR A 151 10.29 -9.50 10.50
N ASN A 152 9.72 -8.75 11.43
CA ASN A 152 9.44 -9.25 12.77
C ASN A 152 8.47 -10.43 12.67
N GLY A 153 9.01 -11.63 12.78
CA GLY A 153 8.26 -12.87 13.01
C GLY A 153 7.98 -13.71 11.79
N THR A 154 8.90 -14.56 11.45
CA THR A 154 8.71 -16.01 11.33
C THR A 154 10.06 -16.62 10.93
N THR A 155 10.80 -17.06 11.91
CA THR A 155 11.90 -18.01 11.65
C THR A 155 11.26 -19.25 11.03
N PRO A 156 11.63 -19.66 9.80
CA PRO A 156 11.17 -20.94 9.29
C PRO A 156 11.70 -22.02 10.23
N ARG A 157 10.81 -22.77 10.88
CA ARG A 157 11.19 -24.00 11.58
C ARG A 157 11.75 -24.95 10.54
N ARG A 158 13.03 -25.32 10.69
CA ARG A 158 13.64 -26.45 10.01
C ARG A 158 12.97 -27.74 10.44
#